data_aa45bc9624cb6a11a632e6ed2585bbdf
#
_entry.id   aa45bc9624cb6a11a632e6ed2585bbdf
#
_cell.length_a   1.000
_cell.length_b   1.000
_cell.length_c   1.000
_cell.angle_alpha   90.00
_cell.angle_beta   90.00
_cell.angle_gamma   90.00
#
_symmetry.space_group_name_H-M   'P 1'
#
loop_
_entity.id
_entity.type
_entity.pdbx_description
1 polymer ?
#
loop_
_entity_poly.entity_id
_entity_poly.type
_entity_poly.pdbx_seq_one_letter_code
_entity_poly.pdbx_strand_id
1 'polypeptide(L)'
;MISGEVQSGKFPRLIQAAIDAFSLPDLRAKILFTLAILALYRFIAHIPLPGIDQIALDNLFWNNELLGFLDLFSGGALSRMSIVALGVFPYITSSIIIQLLTPVIPSLQDLAREGESGRAKINRITHYITIPIAFAQGYGQLVLLEQSNVIADVGFSGDALLPTIAALFSIAAGTMFLVWLGEMITERGIGNGISLIIFAGIVAGFPRLLTQGFLDRDNVLGIGFFAIIGVLIIASIVLFNEAHRRIPVQYGRSIFRGGRMYRQSGATYLPLRINSAGMIPLIFAFSIVILPGTIATYFATNTSWVGDVANFFADLLIPTSPLYWVMVFVLVVMFTFFYTLVIFNQQQLAENLQKNGGFVLGIRPGKPTQDYLNRVIVRITLGGALFLGTIAIMPYIASLITDVQAISLSSTSLLIMVGVGLDTLRQLEAQLMMRNYEGFLR
;
A
#
# COMPACT_ATOMS: atom_id res chain seq x y z
N MET A 1 11.58 41.43 10.31
CA MET A 1 10.30 41.63 11.01
C MET A 1 9.23 41.75 9.96
N ILE A 2 8.52 40.70 9.67
CA ILE A 2 7.15 40.69 9.14
C ILE A 2 6.55 39.44 9.75
N SER A 3 5.87 39.64 10.86
CA SER A 3 4.97 38.70 11.48
C SER A 3 3.72 38.59 10.60
N GLY A 4 3.71 37.65 9.65
CA GLY A 4 2.47 37.24 9.03
C GLY A 4 1.64 36.52 10.09
N GLU A 5 0.60 37.16 10.55
CA GLU A 5 -0.46 36.59 11.38
C GLU A 5 -0.99 35.34 10.68
N VAL A 6 -0.60 34.20 11.22
CA VAL A 6 -1.26 32.93 10.91
C VAL A 6 -2.66 33.05 11.51
N GLN A 7 -3.66 33.39 10.68
CA GLN A 7 -5.06 33.30 11.09
C GLN A 7 -5.27 31.91 11.68
N SER A 8 -5.56 31.86 12.96
CA SER A 8 -5.97 30.66 13.67
C SER A 8 -7.35 30.25 13.15
N GLY A 9 -7.34 29.43 12.09
CA GLY A 9 -8.57 28.87 11.56
C GLY A 9 -9.25 28.00 12.61
N LYS A 10 -10.57 28.03 12.63
CA LYS A 10 -11.45 27.27 13.54
C LYS A 10 -11.33 25.74 13.40
N PHE A 11 -10.53 25.24 12.47
CA PHE A 11 -10.38 23.82 12.17
C PHE A 11 -8.92 23.36 12.26
N PRO A 12 -8.65 22.05 12.55
CA PRO A 12 -7.32 21.47 12.47
C PRO A 12 -6.68 21.77 11.11
N ARG A 13 -5.37 22.03 11.08
CA ARG A 13 -4.63 22.45 9.87
C ARG A 13 -4.89 21.57 8.64
N LEU A 14 -5.07 20.26 8.84
CA LEU A 14 -5.36 19.30 7.78
C LEU A 14 -6.72 19.52 7.12
N ILE A 15 -7.76 19.81 7.91
CA ILE A 15 -9.11 20.09 7.40
C ILE A 15 -9.11 21.41 6.65
N GLN A 16 -8.39 22.41 7.15
CA GLN A 16 -8.27 23.71 6.51
C GLN A 16 -7.54 23.60 5.17
N ALA A 17 -6.46 22.82 5.10
CA ALA A 17 -5.76 22.53 3.84
C ALA A 17 -6.67 21.84 2.81
N ALA A 18 -7.53 20.93 3.24
CA ALA A 18 -8.51 20.29 2.35
C ALA A 18 -9.55 21.28 1.82
N ILE A 19 -10.07 22.19 2.67
CA ILE A 19 -11.03 23.24 2.27
C ILE A 19 -10.37 24.23 1.31
N ASP A 20 -9.14 24.65 1.61
CA ASP A 20 -8.36 25.57 0.77
C ASP A 20 -8.04 24.96 -0.61
N ALA A 21 -7.80 23.64 -0.64
CA ALA A 21 -7.60 22.91 -1.89
C ALA A 21 -8.83 22.92 -2.80
N PHE A 22 -10.03 22.83 -2.22
CA PHE A 22 -11.28 22.92 -2.97
C PHE A 22 -11.56 24.33 -3.52
N SER A 23 -10.99 25.36 -2.91
CA SER A 23 -11.13 26.75 -3.38
C SER A 23 -10.31 27.03 -4.65
N LEU A 24 -9.24 26.26 -4.90
CA LEU A 24 -8.38 26.41 -6.07
C LEU A 24 -8.92 25.58 -7.26
N PRO A 25 -9.22 26.20 -8.42
CA PRO A 25 -9.91 25.52 -9.53
C PRO A 25 -9.14 24.31 -10.07
N ASP A 26 -7.81 24.39 -10.15
CA ASP A 26 -6.98 23.30 -10.66
C ASP A 26 -6.89 22.12 -9.69
N LEU A 27 -6.76 22.37 -8.38
CA LEU A 27 -6.75 21.32 -7.37
C LEU A 27 -8.12 20.67 -7.24
N ARG A 28 -9.18 21.49 -7.31
CA ARG A 28 -10.56 20.99 -7.35
C ARG A 28 -10.78 20.06 -8.53
N ALA A 29 -10.30 20.43 -9.74
CA ALA A 29 -10.39 19.56 -10.91
C ALA A 29 -9.68 18.21 -10.71
N LYS A 30 -8.49 18.20 -10.13
CA LYS A 30 -7.74 16.98 -9.81
C LYS A 30 -8.45 16.11 -8.74
N ILE A 31 -9.01 16.73 -7.70
CA ILE A 31 -9.79 16.03 -6.66
C ILE A 31 -11.02 15.39 -7.28
N LEU A 32 -11.81 16.17 -8.04
CA LEU A 32 -13.02 15.68 -8.69
C LEU A 32 -12.71 14.55 -9.70
N PHE A 33 -11.63 14.67 -10.45
CA PHE A 33 -11.15 13.62 -11.36
C PHE A 33 -10.83 12.34 -10.61
N THR A 34 -10.08 12.43 -9.50
CA THR A 34 -9.77 11.28 -8.64
C THR A 34 -11.03 10.62 -8.10
N LEU A 35 -11.97 11.42 -7.56
CA LEU A 35 -13.25 10.90 -7.06
C LEU A 35 -14.10 10.26 -8.17
N ALA A 36 -14.12 10.83 -9.37
CA ALA A 36 -14.84 10.28 -10.52
C ALA A 36 -14.28 8.89 -10.92
N ILE A 37 -12.94 8.74 -10.95
CA ILE A 37 -12.32 7.44 -11.24
C ILE A 37 -12.61 6.43 -10.11
N LEU A 38 -12.57 6.84 -8.85
CA LEU A 38 -12.91 5.94 -7.73
C LEU A 38 -14.39 5.52 -7.77
N ALA A 39 -15.30 6.41 -8.18
CA ALA A 39 -16.70 6.06 -8.40
C ALA A 39 -16.86 5.07 -9.57
N LEU A 40 -16.13 5.27 -10.67
CA LEU A 40 -16.09 4.34 -11.80
C LEU A 40 -15.57 2.95 -11.37
N TYR A 41 -14.48 2.91 -10.60
CA TYR A 41 -13.97 1.67 -10.01
C TYR A 41 -15.05 0.94 -9.20
N ARG A 42 -15.77 1.67 -8.32
CA ARG A 42 -16.85 1.07 -7.51
C ARG A 42 -17.99 0.53 -8.37
N PHE A 43 -18.35 1.24 -9.43
CA PHE A 43 -19.36 0.76 -10.38
C PHE A 43 -18.94 -0.58 -11.01
N ILE A 44 -17.71 -0.68 -11.49
CA ILE A 44 -17.17 -1.90 -12.13
C ILE A 44 -17.04 -3.05 -11.14
N ALA A 45 -16.69 -2.78 -9.89
CA ALA A 45 -16.62 -3.78 -8.83
C ALA A 45 -17.99 -4.44 -8.51
N HIS A 46 -19.08 -3.91 -9.03
CA HIS A 46 -20.43 -4.46 -8.87
C HIS A 46 -20.92 -5.22 -10.11
N ILE A 47 -20.13 -5.33 -11.17
CA ILE A 47 -20.49 -6.08 -12.38
C ILE A 47 -20.02 -7.53 -12.19
N PRO A 48 -20.94 -8.49 -11.88
CA PRO A 48 -20.54 -9.87 -11.63
C PRO A 48 -20.17 -10.57 -12.95
N LEU A 49 -19.31 -11.58 -12.84
CA LEU A 49 -19.08 -12.53 -13.93
C LEU A 49 -20.33 -13.40 -14.14
N PRO A 50 -20.67 -13.76 -15.37
CA PRO A 50 -21.81 -14.64 -15.66
C PRO A 50 -21.53 -16.06 -15.14
N GLY A 51 -22.60 -16.76 -14.75
CA GLY A 51 -22.54 -18.19 -14.39
C GLY A 51 -22.12 -18.48 -12.94
N ILE A 52 -22.22 -17.52 -12.03
CA ILE A 52 -21.85 -17.66 -10.63
C ILE A 52 -23.09 -17.86 -9.75
N ASP A 53 -23.05 -18.87 -8.89
CA ASP A 53 -24.04 -19.05 -7.82
C ASP A 53 -23.67 -18.16 -6.63
N GLN A 54 -24.46 -17.09 -6.41
CA GLN A 54 -24.25 -16.12 -5.34
C GLN A 54 -24.43 -16.75 -3.94
N ILE A 55 -25.31 -17.73 -3.79
CA ILE A 55 -25.57 -18.36 -2.49
C ILE A 55 -24.38 -19.24 -2.09
N ALA A 56 -23.86 -20.02 -3.05
CA ALA A 56 -22.68 -20.84 -2.83
C ALA A 56 -21.43 -19.96 -2.56
N LEU A 57 -21.32 -18.83 -3.26
CA LEU A 57 -20.24 -17.85 -3.06
C LEU A 57 -20.27 -17.24 -1.66
N ASP A 58 -21.42 -16.78 -1.19
CA ASP A 58 -21.56 -16.24 0.16
C ASP A 58 -21.18 -17.28 1.24
N ASN A 59 -21.62 -18.52 1.10
CA ASN A 59 -21.25 -19.61 2.01
C ASN A 59 -19.75 -19.90 2.01
N LEU A 60 -19.09 -19.83 0.85
CA LEU A 60 -17.63 -19.99 0.73
C LEU A 60 -16.89 -18.92 1.51
N PHE A 61 -17.32 -17.66 1.40
CA PHE A 61 -16.70 -16.54 2.10
C PHE A 61 -16.94 -16.60 3.63
N TRP A 62 -18.09 -17.10 4.08
CA TRP A 62 -18.36 -17.29 5.50
C TRP A 62 -17.43 -18.34 6.15
N ASN A 63 -17.05 -19.36 5.39
CA ASN A 63 -16.25 -20.48 5.89
C ASN A 63 -14.74 -20.32 5.67
N ASN A 64 -14.29 -19.27 4.93
CA ASN A 64 -12.90 -19.12 4.55
C ASN A 64 -12.37 -17.70 4.81
N GLU A 65 -11.67 -17.54 5.95
CA GLU A 65 -11.11 -16.27 6.40
C GLU A 65 -10.07 -15.69 5.40
N LEU A 66 -9.32 -16.57 4.72
CA LEU A 66 -8.30 -16.16 3.74
C LEU A 66 -8.94 -15.46 2.55
N LEU A 67 -10.09 -15.95 2.06
CA LEU A 67 -10.85 -15.29 1.00
C LEU A 67 -11.43 -13.96 1.48
N GLY A 68 -11.90 -13.87 2.71
CA GLY A 68 -12.34 -12.62 3.32
C GLY A 68 -11.22 -11.58 3.35
N PHE A 69 -9.97 -12.01 3.65
CA PHE A 69 -8.81 -11.13 3.63
C PHE A 69 -8.46 -10.65 2.21
N LEU A 70 -8.49 -11.55 1.21
CA LEU A 70 -8.31 -11.19 -0.19
C LEU A 70 -9.40 -10.21 -0.67
N ASP A 71 -10.63 -10.39 -0.21
CA ASP A 71 -11.75 -9.52 -0.57
C ASP A 71 -11.57 -8.08 -0.10
N LEU A 72 -10.90 -7.88 1.04
CA LEU A 72 -10.55 -6.53 1.51
C LEU A 72 -9.64 -5.79 0.52
N PHE A 73 -8.66 -6.48 -0.07
CA PHE A 73 -7.77 -5.88 -1.07
C PHE A 73 -8.45 -5.66 -2.42
N SER A 74 -9.44 -6.50 -2.75
CA SER A 74 -10.26 -6.31 -3.95
C SER A 74 -11.38 -5.29 -3.74
N GLY A 75 -11.60 -4.84 -2.49
CA GLY A 75 -12.64 -3.89 -2.14
C GLY A 75 -14.06 -4.43 -2.25
N GLY A 76 -14.26 -5.70 -1.91
CA GLY A 76 -15.56 -6.36 -2.02
C GLY A 76 -15.91 -6.82 -3.44
N ALA A 77 -14.93 -6.80 -4.35
CA ALA A 77 -15.12 -7.26 -5.73
C ALA A 77 -15.01 -8.79 -5.84
N LEU A 78 -14.22 -9.41 -4.95
CA LEU A 78 -14.05 -10.85 -4.90
C LEU A 78 -15.27 -11.56 -4.32
N SER A 79 -15.87 -11.04 -3.24
CA SER A 79 -17.09 -11.58 -2.64
C SER A 79 -18.32 -11.50 -3.54
N ARG A 80 -18.25 -10.74 -4.62
CA ARG A 80 -19.27 -10.65 -5.68
C ARG A 80 -18.83 -11.32 -6.96
N MET A 81 -17.62 -11.84 -6.97
CA MET A 81 -16.96 -12.37 -8.17
C MET A 81 -17.14 -11.47 -9.40
N SER A 82 -16.76 -10.20 -9.23
CA SER A 82 -16.86 -9.21 -10.31
C SER A 82 -15.76 -9.40 -11.36
N ILE A 83 -15.87 -8.71 -12.49
CA ILE A 83 -14.83 -8.66 -13.53
C ILE A 83 -13.48 -8.22 -12.94
N VAL A 84 -13.48 -7.43 -11.87
CA VAL A 84 -12.28 -6.96 -11.16
C VAL A 84 -12.03 -7.73 -9.86
N ALA A 85 -12.45 -8.98 -9.77
CA ALA A 85 -12.34 -9.81 -8.55
C ALA A 85 -10.92 -9.90 -7.99
N LEU A 86 -9.88 -10.01 -8.84
CA LEU A 86 -8.48 -9.99 -8.41
C LEU A 86 -8.00 -8.60 -7.98
N GLY A 87 -8.76 -7.53 -8.26
CA GLY A 87 -8.34 -6.17 -7.94
C GLY A 87 -7.01 -5.80 -8.60
N VAL A 88 -6.18 -5.08 -7.87
CA VAL A 88 -4.81 -4.70 -8.28
C VAL A 88 -3.74 -5.68 -7.77
N PHE A 89 -4.15 -6.81 -7.17
CA PHE A 89 -3.24 -7.77 -6.53
C PHE A 89 -2.19 -8.36 -7.50
N PRO A 90 -2.52 -8.77 -8.75
CA PRO A 90 -1.53 -9.24 -9.71
C PRO A 90 -0.46 -8.20 -10.04
N TYR A 91 -0.84 -6.93 -10.11
CA TYR A 91 0.11 -5.83 -10.33
C TYR A 91 1.03 -5.62 -9.12
N ILE A 92 0.50 -5.69 -7.91
CA ILE A 92 1.31 -5.59 -6.69
C ILE A 92 2.35 -6.71 -6.67
N THR A 93 1.94 -7.95 -6.93
CA THR A 93 2.83 -9.11 -7.01
C THR A 93 3.94 -8.90 -8.06
N SER A 94 3.57 -8.43 -9.26
CA SER A 94 4.52 -8.11 -10.33
C SER A 94 5.51 -7.01 -9.92
N SER A 95 5.02 -5.97 -9.27
CA SER A 95 5.82 -4.86 -8.77
C SER A 95 6.83 -5.32 -7.72
N ILE A 96 6.42 -6.22 -6.82
CA ILE A 96 7.30 -6.85 -5.82
C ILE A 96 8.41 -7.63 -6.51
N ILE A 97 8.07 -8.49 -7.46
CA ILE A 97 9.03 -9.30 -8.20
C ILE A 97 10.08 -8.41 -8.87
N ILE A 98 9.66 -7.37 -9.58
CA ILE A 98 10.58 -6.44 -10.24
C ILE A 98 11.43 -5.67 -9.24
N GLN A 99 10.86 -5.21 -8.13
CA GLN A 99 11.63 -4.48 -7.10
C GLN A 99 12.67 -5.37 -6.41
N LEU A 100 12.36 -6.66 -6.18
CA LEU A 100 13.32 -7.63 -5.64
C LEU A 100 14.41 -7.99 -6.66
N LEU A 101 14.08 -8.04 -7.95
CA LEU A 101 15.03 -8.34 -9.02
C LEU A 101 15.91 -7.14 -9.40
N THR A 102 15.46 -5.91 -9.16
CA THR A 102 16.20 -4.69 -9.52
C THR A 102 17.62 -4.64 -8.95
N PRO A 103 17.88 -4.94 -7.66
CA PRO A 103 19.25 -4.96 -7.14
C PRO A 103 20.08 -6.17 -7.60
N VAL A 104 19.44 -7.22 -8.11
CA VAL A 104 20.10 -8.50 -8.51
C VAL A 104 20.48 -8.47 -9.99
N ILE A 105 19.63 -7.90 -10.84
CA ILE A 105 19.82 -7.88 -12.29
C ILE A 105 20.47 -6.55 -12.71
N PRO A 106 21.72 -6.57 -13.22
CA PRO A 106 22.45 -5.33 -13.59
C PRO A 106 21.70 -4.43 -14.56
N SER A 107 21.02 -5.00 -15.57
CA SER A 107 20.25 -4.20 -16.55
C SER A 107 19.07 -3.46 -15.92
N LEU A 108 18.39 -4.04 -14.92
CA LEU A 108 17.33 -3.35 -14.16
C LEU A 108 17.90 -2.29 -13.21
N GLN A 109 19.07 -2.55 -12.64
CA GLN A 109 19.76 -1.58 -11.80
C GLN A 109 20.19 -0.34 -12.59
N ASP A 110 20.69 -0.52 -13.82
CA ASP A 110 21.05 0.57 -14.69
C ASP A 110 19.82 1.39 -15.09
N LEU A 111 18.71 0.73 -15.46
CA LEU A 111 17.43 1.40 -15.70
C LEU A 111 16.96 2.19 -14.48
N ALA A 112 17.08 1.65 -13.27
CA ALA A 112 16.68 2.37 -12.05
C ALA A 112 17.52 3.65 -11.81
N ARG A 113 18.76 3.70 -12.32
CA ARG A 113 19.66 4.88 -12.25
C ARG A 113 19.38 5.92 -13.32
N GLU A 114 18.71 5.58 -14.42
CA GLU A 114 18.37 6.52 -15.53
C GLU A 114 17.33 7.59 -15.12
N GLY A 115 16.80 7.55 -13.91
CA GLY A 115 15.80 8.52 -13.42
C GLY A 115 14.39 8.23 -13.95
N GLU A 116 13.65 9.27 -14.40
CA GLU A 116 12.25 9.10 -14.83
C GLU A 116 12.07 8.21 -16.06
N SER A 117 12.96 8.33 -17.04
CA SER A 117 12.93 7.49 -18.25
C SER A 117 13.08 6.00 -17.90
N GLY A 118 14.03 5.67 -17.03
CA GLY A 118 14.24 4.29 -16.58
C GLY A 118 13.08 3.75 -15.75
N ARG A 119 12.51 4.59 -14.87
CA ARG A 119 11.31 4.21 -14.10
C ARG A 119 10.12 3.91 -15.00
N ALA A 120 9.90 4.69 -16.05
CA ALA A 120 8.84 4.42 -17.02
C ALA A 120 9.03 3.07 -17.74
N LYS A 121 10.30 2.71 -18.08
CA LYS A 121 10.61 1.40 -18.67
C LYS A 121 10.37 0.26 -17.68
N ILE A 122 10.80 0.42 -16.41
CA ILE A 122 10.55 -0.56 -15.34
C ILE A 122 9.05 -0.77 -15.12
N ASN A 123 8.26 0.31 -15.08
CA ASN A 123 6.81 0.22 -14.94
C ASN A 123 6.16 -0.55 -16.12
N ARG A 124 6.62 -0.32 -17.34
CA ARG A 124 6.16 -1.06 -18.51
C ARG A 124 6.48 -2.56 -18.42
N ILE A 125 7.67 -2.94 -17.94
CA ILE A 125 8.04 -4.35 -17.70
C ILE A 125 7.11 -4.94 -16.63
N THR A 126 6.82 -4.19 -15.57
CA THR A 126 5.86 -4.60 -14.52
C THR A 126 4.48 -4.91 -15.10
N HIS A 127 3.97 -4.08 -16.02
CA HIS A 127 2.69 -4.32 -16.70
C HIS A 127 2.72 -5.60 -17.53
N TYR A 128 3.80 -5.86 -18.28
CA TYR A 128 3.91 -7.10 -19.05
C TYR A 128 3.92 -8.36 -18.18
N ILE A 129 4.55 -8.29 -17.01
CA ILE A 129 4.57 -9.41 -16.04
C ILE A 129 3.22 -9.53 -15.33
N THR A 130 2.47 -8.45 -15.17
CA THR A 130 1.15 -8.46 -14.55
C THR A 130 0.17 -9.33 -15.33
N ILE A 131 0.24 -9.34 -16.66
CA ILE A 131 -0.69 -10.10 -17.50
C ILE A 131 -0.62 -11.61 -17.22
N PRO A 132 0.54 -12.29 -17.35
CA PRO A 132 0.61 -13.73 -17.05
C PRO A 132 0.31 -14.05 -15.59
N ILE A 133 0.67 -13.19 -14.64
CA ILE A 133 0.32 -13.38 -13.24
C ILE A 133 -1.20 -13.27 -13.03
N ALA A 134 -1.88 -12.31 -13.68
CA ALA A 134 -3.33 -12.19 -13.62
C ALA A 134 -4.05 -13.43 -14.19
N PHE A 135 -3.54 -14.00 -15.28
CA PHE A 135 -4.06 -15.25 -15.82
C PHE A 135 -3.84 -16.43 -14.87
N ALA A 136 -2.65 -16.56 -14.28
CA ALA A 136 -2.33 -17.64 -13.36
C ALA A 136 -3.17 -17.56 -12.08
N GLN A 137 -3.29 -16.37 -11.47
CA GLN A 137 -4.11 -16.16 -10.29
C GLN A 137 -5.60 -16.28 -10.59
N GLY A 138 -6.05 -15.78 -11.75
CA GLY A 138 -7.44 -15.92 -12.21
C GLY A 138 -7.84 -17.37 -12.41
N TYR A 139 -6.99 -18.17 -13.04
CA TYR A 139 -7.23 -19.60 -13.21
C TYR A 139 -7.33 -20.32 -11.86
N GLY A 140 -6.37 -20.07 -10.97
CA GLY A 140 -6.43 -20.63 -9.62
C GLY A 140 -7.72 -20.24 -8.88
N GLN A 141 -8.15 -18.99 -9.01
CA GLN A 141 -9.41 -18.53 -8.40
C GLN A 141 -10.63 -19.26 -8.97
N LEU A 142 -10.69 -19.48 -10.29
CA LEU A 142 -11.78 -20.24 -10.92
C LEU A 142 -11.82 -21.70 -10.44
N VAL A 143 -10.66 -22.36 -10.35
CA VAL A 143 -10.56 -23.75 -9.85
C VAL A 143 -11.03 -23.84 -8.39
N LEU A 144 -10.70 -22.88 -7.55
CA LEU A 144 -11.17 -22.84 -6.16
C LEU A 144 -12.69 -22.68 -6.08
N LEU A 145 -13.28 -21.87 -6.96
CA LEU A 145 -14.74 -21.67 -7.02
C LEU A 145 -15.46 -22.90 -7.56
N GLU A 146 -14.86 -23.62 -8.51
CA GLU A 146 -15.38 -24.91 -9.00
C GLU A 146 -15.40 -25.95 -7.87
N GLN A 147 -14.28 -26.12 -7.14
CA GLN A 147 -14.20 -27.03 -5.99
C GLN A 147 -15.25 -26.76 -4.91
N SER A 148 -15.67 -25.50 -4.81
CA SER A 148 -16.69 -25.04 -3.85
C SER A 148 -18.12 -25.05 -4.45
N ASN A 149 -18.31 -25.60 -5.63
CA ASN A 149 -19.60 -25.63 -6.36
C ASN A 149 -20.20 -24.23 -6.60
N VAL A 150 -19.40 -23.20 -6.70
CA VAL A 150 -19.82 -21.81 -6.98
C VAL A 150 -19.97 -21.56 -8.47
N ILE A 151 -19.15 -22.24 -9.28
CA ILE A 151 -19.17 -22.20 -10.76
C ILE A 151 -19.28 -23.62 -11.26
N ALA A 152 -20.02 -23.82 -12.35
CA ALA A 152 -20.01 -25.07 -13.08
C ALA A 152 -18.63 -25.29 -13.74
N ASP A 153 -18.39 -26.49 -14.22
CA ASP A 153 -17.14 -27.02 -14.78
C ASP A 153 -16.14 -25.98 -15.32
N VAL A 154 -14.94 -25.94 -14.72
CA VAL A 154 -13.80 -25.14 -15.17
C VAL A 154 -12.81 -26.05 -15.88
N GLY A 155 -12.55 -25.83 -17.16
CA GLY A 155 -11.64 -26.69 -17.91
C GLY A 155 -11.28 -26.17 -19.29
N PHE A 156 -10.24 -26.80 -19.87
CA PHE A 156 -9.78 -26.48 -21.24
C PHE A 156 -10.27 -27.50 -22.26
N SER A 157 -11.34 -28.27 -21.96
CA SER A 157 -11.89 -29.27 -22.84
C SER A 157 -13.43 -29.25 -22.86
N GLY A 158 -14.05 -29.62 -23.98
CA GLY A 158 -15.49 -29.70 -24.09
C GLY A 158 -16.24 -28.37 -23.95
N ASP A 159 -17.42 -28.41 -23.34
CA ASP A 159 -18.33 -27.25 -23.17
C ASP A 159 -17.80 -26.23 -22.12
N ALA A 160 -16.90 -26.64 -21.24
CA ALA A 160 -16.29 -25.79 -20.26
C ALA A 160 -15.22 -24.82 -20.82
N LEU A 161 -14.69 -25.10 -22.03
CA LEU A 161 -13.57 -24.32 -22.60
C LEU A 161 -13.93 -22.85 -22.78
N LEU A 162 -15.06 -22.56 -23.41
CA LEU A 162 -15.43 -21.19 -23.77
C LEU A 162 -15.79 -20.34 -22.55
N PRO A 163 -16.58 -20.82 -21.57
CA PRO A 163 -16.80 -20.08 -20.30
C PRO A 163 -15.53 -19.82 -19.52
N THR A 164 -14.63 -20.81 -19.40
CA THR A 164 -13.35 -20.67 -18.68
C THR A 164 -12.46 -19.62 -19.31
N ILE A 165 -12.28 -19.66 -20.63
CA ILE A 165 -11.48 -18.68 -21.35
C ILE A 165 -12.10 -17.27 -21.21
N ALA A 166 -13.42 -17.15 -21.39
CA ALA A 166 -14.11 -15.87 -21.26
C ALA A 166 -13.96 -15.28 -19.85
N ALA A 167 -14.10 -16.09 -18.80
CA ALA A 167 -13.90 -15.67 -17.42
C ALA A 167 -12.45 -15.23 -17.17
N LEU A 168 -11.46 -16.00 -17.63
CA LEU A 168 -10.04 -15.67 -17.47
C LEU A 168 -9.67 -14.35 -18.15
N PHE A 169 -10.09 -14.17 -19.40
CA PHE A 169 -9.83 -12.92 -20.11
C PHE A 169 -10.56 -11.74 -19.46
N SER A 170 -11.78 -11.94 -18.98
CA SER A 170 -12.54 -10.88 -18.27
C SER A 170 -11.83 -10.44 -16.99
N ILE A 171 -11.36 -11.39 -16.17
CA ILE A 171 -10.64 -11.10 -14.93
C ILE A 171 -9.29 -10.42 -15.21
N ALA A 172 -8.51 -10.92 -16.19
CA ALA A 172 -7.24 -10.34 -16.57
C ALA A 172 -7.42 -8.91 -17.14
N ALA A 173 -8.41 -8.73 -18.02
CA ALA A 173 -8.75 -7.41 -18.57
C ALA A 173 -9.21 -6.44 -17.46
N GLY A 174 -10.03 -6.92 -16.51
CA GLY A 174 -10.46 -6.14 -15.35
C GLY A 174 -9.29 -5.67 -14.49
N THR A 175 -8.34 -6.55 -14.22
CA THR A 175 -7.10 -6.20 -13.50
C THR A 175 -6.31 -5.12 -14.25
N MET A 176 -6.06 -5.30 -15.54
CA MET A 176 -5.31 -4.32 -16.34
C MET A 176 -6.05 -2.99 -16.44
N PHE A 177 -7.38 -3.04 -16.51
CA PHE A 177 -8.19 -1.83 -16.48
C PHE A 177 -8.08 -1.07 -15.16
N LEU A 178 -8.07 -1.77 -14.01
CA LEU A 178 -7.84 -1.13 -12.71
C LEU A 178 -6.44 -0.52 -12.58
N VAL A 179 -5.43 -1.20 -13.09
CA VAL A 179 -4.06 -0.67 -13.13
C VAL A 179 -4.02 0.61 -13.96
N TRP A 180 -4.64 0.61 -15.13
CA TRP A 180 -4.74 1.80 -15.98
C TRP A 180 -5.49 2.95 -15.28
N LEU A 181 -6.60 2.68 -14.59
CA LEU A 181 -7.29 3.68 -13.76
C LEU A 181 -6.40 4.25 -12.66
N GLY A 182 -5.62 3.38 -11.99
CA GLY A 182 -4.64 3.79 -10.97
C GLY A 182 -3.56 4.70 -11.54
N GLU A 183 -3.03 4.41 -12.73
CA GLU A 183 -2.07 5.28 -13.41
C GLU A 183 -2.68 6.63 -13.79
N MET A 184 -3.89 6.63 -14.31
CA MET A 184 -4.62 7.86 -14.62
C MET A 184 -4.77 8.77 -13.39
N ILE A 185 -5.07 8.20 -12.20
CA ILE A 185 -5.11 8.97 -10.95
C ILE A 185 -3.72 9.51 -10.62
N THR A 186 -2.67 8.70 -10.76
CA THR A 186 -1.29 9.11 -10.43
C THR A 186 -0.79 10.23 -11.33
N GLU A 187 -1.13 10.20 -12.62
CA GLU A 187 -0.70 11.19 -13.61
C GLU A 187 -1.52 12.50 -13.53
N ARG A 188 -2.84 12.39 -13.43
CA ARG A 188 -3.76 13.53 -13.58
C ARG A 188 -4.51 13.91 -12.31
N GLY A 189 -4.52 13.05 -11.31
CA GLY A 189 -5.22 13.21 -10.04
C GLY A 189 -4.31 13.67 -8.90
N ILE A 190 -4.62 13.18 -7.70
CA ILE A 190 -3.87 13.43 -6.48
C ILE A 190 -3.54 12.08 -5.84
N GLY A 191 -2.29 11.92 -5.41
CA GLY A 191 -1.87 10.73 -4.70
C GLY A 191 -1.37 9.60 -5.59
N ASN A 192 -1.03 8.47 -4.98
CA ASN A 192 -0.73 7.23 -5.69
C ASN A 192 -2.05 6.53 -6.02
N GLY A 193 -2.38 6.43 -7.31
CA GLY A 193 -3.70 5.93 -7.73
C GLY A 193 -3.97 4.48 -7.36
N ILE A 194 -2.96 3.61 -7.40
CA ILE A 194 -3.12 2.21 -7.00
C ILE A 194 -3.41 2.10 -5.51
N SER A 195 -2.69 2.85 -4.68
CA SER A 195 -2.96 2.92 -3.24
C SER A 195 -4.35 3.48 -2.94
N LEU A 196 -4.81 4.46 -3.72
CA LEU A 196 -6.15 5.03 -3.60
C LEU A 196 -7.26 4.08 -4.02
N ILE A 197 -7.04 3.23 -5.03
CA ILE A 197 -7.99 2.17 -5.40
C ILE A 197 -8.14 1.17 -4.25
N ILE A 198 -7.03 0.73 -3.65
CA ILE A 198 -7.05 -0.16 -2.47
C ILE A 198 -7.77 0.53 -1.31
N PHE A 199 -7.44 1.79 -1.03
CA PHE A 199 -8.08 2.61 0.01
C PHE A 199 -9.59 2.69 -0.20
N ALA A 200 -10.05 3.02 -1.42
CA ALA A 200 -11.46 3.11 -1.74
C ALA A 200 -12.19 1.76 -1.58
N GLY A 201 -11.52 0.67 -1.91
CA GLY A 201 -11.99 -0.69 -1.66
C GLY A 201 -12.24 -0.95 -0.18
N ILE A 202 -11.23 -0.69 0.66
CA ILE A 202 -11.29 -0.88 2.11
C ILE A 202 -12.38 0.00 2.74
N VAL A 203 -12.41 1.30 2.40
CA VAL A 203 -13.41 2.24 2.93
C VAL A 203 -14.83 1.80 2.60
N ALA A 204 -15.05 1.27 1.41
CA ALA A 204 -16.37 0.81 1.00
C ALA A 204 -16.80 -0.50 1.67
N GLY A 205 -15.88 -1.34 2.13
CA GLY A 205 -16.15 -2.53 2.96
C GLY A 205 -16.40 -2.20 4.44
N PHE A 206 -15.92 -1.06 4.91
CA PHE A 206 -15.94 -0.69 6.33
C PHE A 206 -17.34 -0.65 6.95
N PRO A 207 -18.41 -0.09 6.29
CA PRO A 207 -19.76 -0.12 6.84
C PRO A 207 -20.28 -1.53 7.11
N ARG A 208 -19.97 -2.50 6.21
CA ARG A 208 -20.34 -3.92 6.40
C ARG A 208 -19.66 -4.53 7.62
N LEU A 209 -18.37 -4.26 7.80
CA LEU A 209 -17.60 -4.71 8.98
C LEU A 209 -18.17 -4.14 10.28
N LEU A 210 -18.54 -2.86 10.29
CA LEU A 210 -19.17 -2.24 11.45
C LEU A 210 -20.53 -2.90 11.77
N THR A 211 -21.38 -3.12 10.77
CA THR A 211 -22.70 -3.74 10.99
C THR A 211 -22.58 -5.18 11.50
N GLN A 212 -21.60 -5.95 11.00
CA GLN A 212 -21.35 -7.30 11.51
C GLN A 212 -20.87 -7.28 12.97
N GLY A 213 -19.97 -6.38 13.35
CA GLY A 213 -19.52 -6.21 14.73
C GLY A 213 -20.62 -5.72 15.68
N PHE A 214 -21.55 -4.88 15.21
CA PHE A 214 -22.69 -4.40 16.02
C PHE A 214 -23.84 -5.41 16.17
N LEU A 215 -23.93 -6.42 15.29
CA LEU A 215 -24.97 -7.46 15.37
C LEU A 215 -24.67 -8.49 16.47
N ASP A 216 -23.42 -8.65 16.89
CA ASP A 216 -23.04 -9.43 18.07
C ASP A 216 -23.42 -8.67 19.36
N ARG A 217 -24.73 -8.58 19.62
CA ARG A 217 -25.31 -7.84 20.77
C ARG A 217 -24.91 -8.38 22.15
N ASP A 218 -24.36 -9.57 22.22
CA ASP A 218 -23.99 -10.22 23.49
C ASP A 218 -22.67 -9.66 24.06
N ASN A 219 -21.89 -8.86 23.31
CA ASN A 219 -20.58 -8.38 23.71
C ASN A 219 -20.40 -6.85 23.59
N VAL A 220 -21.31 -6.07 24.20
CA VAL A 220 -21.23 -4.58 24.20
C VAL A 220 -19.90 -4.07 24.77
N LEU A 221 -19.33 -4.77 25.76
CA LEU A 221 -18.01 -4.47 26.32
C LEU A 221 -16.89 -4.71 25.30
N GLY A 222 -16.99 -5.76 24.48
CA GLY A 222 -16.02 -6.05 23.40
C GLY A 222 -16.01 -4.97 22.33
N ILE A 223 -17.18 -4.45 21.96
CA ILE A 223 -17.31 -3.36 20.96
C ILE A 223 -16.66 -2.06 21.48
N GLY A 224 -16.90 -1.71 22.77
CA GLY A 224 -16.28 -0.54 23.40
C GLY A 224 -14.76 -0.64 23.46
N PHE A 225 -14.25 -1.82 23.82
CA PHE A 225 -12.81 -2.11 23.86
C PHE A 225 -12.17 -2.04 22.47
N PHE A 226 -12.87 -2.55 21.45
CA PHE A 226 -12.47 -2.46 20.05
C PHE A 226 -12.35 -1.01 19.57
N ALA A 227 -13.33 -0.17 19.87
CA ALA A 227 -13.27 1.24 19.48
C ALA A 227 -12.07 1.96 20.10
N ILE A 228 -11.77 1.65 21.39
CA ILE A 228 -10.58 2.22 22.07
C ILE A 228 -9.29 1.73 21.43
N ILE A 229 -9.16 0.43 21.14
CA ILE A 229 -7.98 -0.12 20.44
C ILE A 229 -7.85 0.48 19.05
N GLY A 230 -8.92 0.63 18.29
CA GLY A 230 -8.92 1.26 16.97
C GLY A 230 -8.40 2.69 17.02
N VAL A 231 -8.86 3.50 17.96
CA VAL A 231 -8.37 4.87 18.16
C VAL A 231 -6.89 4.89 18.56
N LEU A 232 -6.46 3.99 19.44
CA LEU A 232 -5.06 3.85 19.83
C LEU A 232 -4.16 3.46 18.66
N ILE A 233 -4.60 2.52 17.81
CA ILE A 233 -3.89 2.12 16.60
C ILE A 233 -3.77 3.30 15.65
N ILE A 234 -4.85 4.02 15.36
CA ILE A 234 -4.85 5.20 14.50
C ILE A 234 -3.89 6.26 15.04
N ALA A 235 -3.97 6.59 16.33
CA ALA A 235 -3.09 7.56 16.95
C ALA A 235 -1.61 7.14 16.86
N SER A 236 -1.32 5.86 17.10
CA SER A 236 0.04 5.31 16.97
C SER A 236 0.56 5.40 15.54
N ILE A 237 -0.27 5.07 14.54
CA ILE A 237 0.10 5.16 13.13
C ILE A 237 0.43 6.60 12.74
N VAL A 238 -0.42 7.57 13.16
CA VAL A 238 -0.21 8.98 12.87
C VAL A 238 1.09 9.47 13.51
N LEU A 239 1.32 9.16 14.79
CA LEU A 239 2.55 9.55 15.52
C LEU A 239 3.81 9.01 14.83
N PHE A 240 3.81 7.76 14.40
CA PHE A 240 4.97 7.15 13.75
C PHE A 240 5.20 7.66 12.33
N ASN A 241 4.14 7.91 11.57
CA ASN A 241 4.27 8.49 10.24
C ASN A 241 4.71 9.95 10.25
N GLU A 242 4.38 10.71 11.32
CA GLU A 242 4.83 12.09 11.51
C GLU A 242 6.22 12.19 12.15
N ALA A 243 6.68 11.13 12.80
CA ALA A 243 7.96 11.13 13.49
C ALA A 243 9.13 11.17 12.51
N HIS A 244 10.01 12.16 12.66
CA HIS A 244 11.21 12.31 11.84
C HIS A 244 12.42 12.71 12.66
N ARG A 245 13.58 12.18 12.29
CA ARG A 245 14.88 12.56 12.81
C ARG A 245 15.40 13.75 12.02
N ARG A 246 15.67 14.87 12.68
CA ARG A 246 16.25 16.08 12.10
C ARG A 246 17.77 16.03 12.19
N ILE A 247 18.46 15.98 11.02
CA ILE A 247 19.93 16.03 10.97
C ILE A 247 20.33 17.46 10.62
N PRO A 248 21.16 18.14 11.43
CA PRO A 248 21.62 19.49 11.14
C PRO A 248 22.57 19.50 9.94
N VAL A 249 22.23 20.28 8.92
CA VAL A 249 23.01 20.47 7.70
C VAL A 249 23.29 21.95 7.52
N GLN A 250 24.54 22.29 7.15
CA GLN A 250 24.91 23.64 6.79
C GLN A 250 25.18 23.76 5.31
N TYR A 251 24.66 24.81 4.68
CA TYR A 251 24.96 25.17 3.30
C TYR A 251 25.91 26.37 3.28
N GLY A 252 27.04 26.22 2.63
CA GLY A 252 28.01 27.29 2.43
C GLY A 252 27.58 28.20 1.28
N ARG A 253 26.50 29.00 1.45
CA ARG A 253 26.14 30.05 0.48
C ARG A 253 26.90 31.34 0.79
N SER A 254 27.71 31.79 -0.16
CA SER A 254 28.23 33.14 -0.16
C SER A 254 27.30 34.04 -0.97
N ILE A 255 26.75 35.08 -0.33
CA ILE A 255 25.94 36.09 -1.03
C ILE A 255 26.82 37.33 -1.20
N PHE A 256 26.96 37.79 -2.46
CA PHE A 256 27.63 39.04 -2.79
C PHE A 256 26.65 40.20 -2.56
N ARG A 257 26.89 41.03 -1.55
CA ARG A 257 26.03 42.19 -1.25
C ARG A 257 26.94 43.41 -1.01
N GLY A 258 26.78 44.43 -1.86
CA GLY A 258 27.51 45.69 -1.68
C GLY A 258 29.03 45.60 -1.77
N GLY A 259 29.60 44.79 -2.70
CA GLY A 259 31.05 44.66 -2.88
C GLY A 259 31.76 43.77 -1.86
N ARG A 260 31.05 43.18 -0.90
CA ARG A 260 31.63 42.27 0.10
C ARG A 260 30.92 40.92 0.06
N MET A 261 31.68 39.85 0.22
CA MET A 261 31.23 38.48 0.28
C MET A 261 30.77 38.17 1.71
N TYR A 262 29.46 38.06 1.89
CA TYR A 262 28.90 37.63 3.17
C TYR A 262 28.64 36.12 3.12
N ARG A 263 29.30 35.39 4.03
CA ARG A 263 29.05 33.96 4.22
C ARG A 263 27.80 33.81 5.06
N GLN A 264 26.66 33.63 4.43
CA GLN A 264 25.42 33.33 5.14
C GLN A 264 25.39 31.85 5.45
N SER A 265 25.77 31.48 6.68
CA SER A 265 25.62 30.13 7.21
C SER A 265 24.15 29.89 7.50
N GLY A 266 23.40 29.37 6.55
CA GLY A 266 22.04 28.88 6.77
C GLY A 266 22.09 27.50 7.42
N ALA A 267 21.85 27.41 8.72
CA ALA A 267 21.61 26.12 9.36
C ALA A 267 20.20 25.64 8.97
N THR A 268 20.11 24.50 8.31
CA THR A 268 18.86 23.84 7.99
C THR A 268 18.91 22.40 8.49
N TYR A 269 17.77 21.72 8.50
CA TYR A 269 17.69 20.34 8.95
C TYR A 269 17.24 19.44 7.79
N LEU A 270 17.90 18.29 7.66
CA LEU A 270 17.46 17.21 6.79
C LEU A 270 16.48 16.33 7.61
N PRO A 271 15.17 16.33 7.30
CA PRO A 271 14.22 15.48 8.01
C PRO A 271 14.26 14.07 7.43
N LEU A 272 14.70 13.09 8.21
CA LEU A 272 14.61 11.67 7.89
C LEU A 272 13.39 11.08 8.61
N ARG A 273 12.41 10.61 7.87
CA ARG A 273 11.20 9.97 8.42
C ARG A 273 11.57 8.64 9.08
N ILE A 274 10.94 8.29 10.22
CA ILE A 274 11.13 7.00 10.88
C ILE A 274 10.54 5.90 9.98
N ASN A 275 9.34 6.13 9.46
CA ASN A 275 8.73 5.26 8.47
C ASN A 275 8.98 5.82 7.06
N SER A 276 10.19 5.65 6.54
CA SER A 276 10.54 6.08 5.17
C SER A 276 9.99 5.15 4.09
N ALA A 277 9.76 3.90 4.44
CA ALA A 277 9.21 2.88 3.56
C ALA A 277 7.69 3.01 3.35
N GLY A 278 6.99 3.76 4.23
CA GLY A 278 5.53 3.90 4.18
C GLY A 278 4.81 2.59 4.46
N MET A 279 3.75 2.34 3.72
CA MET A 279 2.89 1.15 3.83
C MET A 279 3.30 -0.01 2.92
N ILE A 280 4.18 0.25 1.95
CA ILE A 280 4.53 -0.70 0.90
C ILE A 280 5.08 -2.02 1.45
N PRO A 281 6.00 -2.04 2.45
CA PRO A 281 6.51 -3.28 3.02
C PRO A 281 5.44 -4.20 3.61
N LEU A 282 4.40 -3.62 4.16
CA LEU A 282 3.29 -4.37 4.73
C LEU A 282 2.46 -5.04 3.64
N ILE A 283 2.11 -4.29 2.58
CA ILE A 283 1.40 -4.84 1.42
C ILE A 283 2.22 -5.98 0.79
N PHE A 284 3.55 -5.82 0.71
CA PHE A 284 4.46 -6.84 0.19
C PHE A 284 4.50 -8.10 1.05
N ALA A 285 4.61 -7.95 2.38
CA ALA A 285 4.62 -9.09 3.29
C ALA A 285 3.34 -9.91 3.16
N PHE A 286 2.17 -9.26 3.18
CA PHE A 286 0.91 -9.96 3.00
C PHE A 286 0.79 -10.61 1.62
N SER A 287 1.19 -9.94 0.55
CA SER A 287 1.13 -10.50 -0.81
C SER A 287 1.98 -11.77 -0.94
N ILE A 288 3.18 -11.80 -0.32
CA ILE A 288 4.05 -12.98 -0.36
C ILE A 288 3.51 -14.13 0.49
N VAL A 289 2.83 -13.84 1.60
CA VAL A 289 2.24 -14.89 2.43
C VAL A 289 0.97 -15.47 1.80
N ILE A 290 0.13 -14.61 1.24
CA ILE A 290 -1.14 -15.02 0.63
C ILE A 290 -0.92 -15.87 -0.62
N LEU A 291 0.06 -15.53 -1.46
CA LEU A 291 0.28 -16.20 -2.75
C LEU A 291 0.56 -17.71 -2.61
N PRO A 292 1.51 -18.17 -1.77
CA PRO A 292 1.70 -19.59 -1.54
C PRO A 292 0.49 -20.27 -0.87
N GLY A 293 -0.19 -19.55 0.05
CA GLY A 293 -1.39 -20.05 0.71
C GLY A 293 -2.52 -20.33 -0.29
N THR A 294 -2.79 -19.41 -1.20
CA THR A 294 -3.80 -19.61 -2.25
C THR A 294 -3.38 -20.71 -3.23
N ILE A 295 -2.11 -20.76 -3.65
CA ILE A 295 -1.62 -21.86 -4.50
C ILE A 295 -1.76 -23.21 -3.79
N ALA A 296 -1.43 -23.30 -2.51
CA ALA A 296 -1.55 -24.50 -1.72
C ALA A 296 -3.02 -24.99 -1.64
N THR A 297 -3.98 -24.09 -1.44
CA THR A 297 -5.39 -24.48 -1.41
C THR A 297 -5.87 -25.08 -2.74
N TYR A 298 -5.31 -24.66 -3.90
CA TYR A 298 -5.65 -25.25 -5.19
C TYR A 298 -5.20 -26.71 -5.34
N PHE A 299 -4.11 -27.08 -4.71
CA PHE A 299 -3.54 -28.45 -4.77
C PHE A 299 -3.94 -29.31 -3.58
N ALA A 300 -4.60 -28.76 -2.57
CA ALA A 300 -4.98 -29.44 -1.33
C ALA A 300 -5.93 -30.63 -1.55
N THR A 301 -6.74 -30.61 -2.61
CA THR A 301 -7.67 -31.70 -2.97
C THR A 301 -7.02 -32.90 -3.68
N ASN A 302 -5.74 -32.78 -4.06
CA ASN A 302 -5.03 -33.87 -4.74
C ASN A 302 -4.71 -34.99 -3.74
N THR A 303 -5.02 -36.25 -4.09
CA THR A 303 -4.71 -37.44 -3.27
C THR A 303 -3.26 -37.93 -3.39
N SER A 304 -2.41 -37.19 -4.06
CA SER A 304 -0.97 -37.49 -4.25
C SER A 304 -0.13 -36.81 -3.17
N TRP A 305 1.18 -37.19 -3.07
CA TRP A 305 2.15 -36.49 -2.20
C TRP A 305 2.16 -34.96 -2.37
N VAL A 306 1.75 -34.46 -3.55
CA VAL A 306 1.56 -33.03 -3.81
C VAL A 306 0.45 -32.46 -2.95
N GLY A 307 -0.64 -33.21 -2.74
CA GLY A 307 -1.72 -32.80 -1.85
C GLY A 307 -1.28 -32.76 -0.39
N ASP A 308 -0.46 -33.70 0.08
CA ASP A 308 0.04 -33.70 1.47
C ASP A 308 0.91 -32.47 1.73
N VAL A 309 1.81 -32.13 0.80
CA VAL A 309 2.64 -30.92 0.86
C VAL A 309 1.79 -29.64 0.78
N ALA A 310 0.79 -29.64 -0.10
CA ALA A 310 -0.11 -28.52 -0.26
C ALA A 310 -0.95 -28.30 1.02
N ASN A 311 -1.47 -29.36 1.62
CA ASN A 311 -2.21 -29.27 2.89
C ASN A 311 -1.31 -28.74 4.02
N PHE A 312 -0.07 -29.21 4.12
CA PHE A 312 0.89 -28.68 5.11
C PHE A 312 1.10 -27.16 4.95
N PHE A 313 1.29 -26.67 3.72
CA PHE A 313 1.44 -25.23 3.49
C PHE A 313 0.11 -24.48 3.69
N ALA A 314 -1.03 -25.06 3.30
CA ALA A 314 -2.33 -24.45 3.53
C ALA A 314 -2.59 -24.27 5.03
N ASP A 315 -2.36 -25.29 5.85
CA ASP A 315 -2.54 -25.23 7.30
C ASP A 315 -1.55 -24.26 7.99
N LEU A 316 -0.32 -24.20 7.49
CA LEU A 316 0.71 -23.30 7.98
C LEU A 316 0.36 -21.82 7.72
N LEU A 317 -0.28 -21.54 6.59
CA LEU A 317 -0.57 -20.19 6.08
C LEU A 317 -2.03 -19.75 6.36
N ILE A 318 -2.74 -20.44 7.21
CA ILE A 318 -4.07 -20.02 7.68
C ILE A 318 -3.91 -18.85 8.67
N PRO A 319 -4.68 -17.76 8.53
CA PRO A 319 -4.63 -16.61 9.45
C PRO A 319 -4.93 -16.91 10.91
N THR A 320 -5.58 -18.03 11.22
CA THR A 320 -5.83 -18.52 12.59
C THR A 320 -4.58 -19.07 13.28
N SER A 321 -3.54 -19.44 12.51
CA SER A 321 -2.30 -20.01 13.05
C SER A 321 -1.39 -18.93 13.65
N PRO A 322 -0.86 -19.09 14.88
CA PRO A 322 0.12 -18.18 15.46
C PRO A 322 1.38 -18.05 14.59
N LEU A 323 1.77 -19.13 13.91
CA LEU A 323 2.98 -19.17 13.06
C LEU A 323 2.83 -18.28 11.81
N TYR A 324 1.61 -18.17 11.25
CA TYR A 324 1.30 -17.22 10.18
C TYR A 324 1.67 -15.79 10.59
N TRP A 325 1.25 -15.35 11.77
CA TRP A 325 1.50 -13.98 12.25
C TRP A 325 2.94 -13.73 12.60
N VAL A 326 3.66 -14.72 13.13
CA VAL A 326 5.13 -14.64 13.32
C VAL A 326 5.82 -14.46 11.97
N MET A 327 5.42 -15.22 10.94
CA MET A 327 5.98 -15.10 9.61
C MET A 327 5.67 -13.73 8.97
N VAL A 328 4.44 -13.25 9.11
CA VAL A 328 4.06 -11.88 8.67
C VAL A 328 4.92 -10.83 9.35
N PHE A 329 5.11 -10.93 10.69
CA PHE A 329 5.97 -10.01 11.44
C PHE A 329 7.40 -9.97 10.88
N VAL A 330 8.02 -11.14 10.71
CA VAL A 330 9.39 -11.26 10.20
C VAL A 330 9.49 -10.70 8.78
N LEU A 331 8.53 -11.01 7.92
CA LEU A 331 8.50 -10.50 6.54
C LEU A 331 8.31 -8.98 6.50
N VAL A 332 7.42 -8.41 7.31
CA VAL A 332 7.24 -6.95 7.39
C VAL A 332 8.53 -6.27 7.82
N VAL A 333 9.23 -6.81 8.82
CA VAL A 333 10.52 -6.28 9.28
C VAL A 333 11.56 -6.37 8.15
N MET A 334 11.69 -7.53 7.51
CA MET A 334 12.62 -7.73 6.38
C MET A 334 12.34 -6.76 5.22
N PHE A 335 11.09 -6.65 4.79
CA PHE A 335 10.72 -5.77 3.68
C PHE A 335 10.88 -4.30 4.03
N THR A 336 10.65 -3.91 5.27
CA THR A 336 10.87 -2.53 5.71
C THR A 336 12.35 -2.16 5.59
N PHE A 337 13.26 -3.05 6.01
CA PHE A 337 14.69 -2.84 5.82
C PHE A 337 15.07 -2.82 4.34
N PHE A 338 14.65 -3.82 3.59
CA PHE A 338 14.95 -3.94 2.17
C PHE A 338 14.50 -2.69 1.40
N TYR A 339 13.23 -2.30 1.57
CA TYR A 339 12.65 -1.17 0.85
C TYR A 339 13.32 0.16 1.23
N THR A 340 13.60 0.37 2.52
CA THR A 340 14.29 1.57 2.98
C THR A 340 15.69 1.66 2.38
N LEU A 341 16.46 0.57 2.37
CA LEU A 341 17.81 0.55 1.81
C LEU A 341 17.80 0.79 0.29
N VAL A 342 16.83 0.23 -0.43
CA VAL A 342 16.68 0.43 -1.87
C VAL A 342 16.36 1.90 -2.19
N ILE A 343 15.40 2.52 -1.47
CA ILE A 343 15.04 3.94 -1.70
C ILE A 343 16.23 4.86 -1.43
N PHE A 344 16.93 4.67 -0.30
CA PHE A 344 18.04 5.58 0.05
C PHE A 344 19.26 5.41 -0.86
N ASN A 345 19.55 4.21 -1.35
CA ASN A 345 20.59 4.00 -2.35
C ASN A 345 20.29 4.71 -3.67
N GLN A 346 19.03 4.72 -4.10
CA GLN A 346 18.62 5.39 -5.35
C GLN A 346 18.68 6.92 -5.25
N GLN A 347 18.46 7.49 -4.08
CA GLN A 347 18.42 8.94 -3.91
C GLN A 347 19.80 9.60 -3.80
N GLN A 348 20.88 8.84 -3.66
CA GLN A 348 22.27 9.35 -3.56
C GLN A 348 22.35 10.62 -2.67
N LEU A 349 21.72 10.58 -1.51
CA LEU A 349 21.52 11.75 -0.65
C LEU A 349 22.81 12.48 -0.30
N ALA A 350 23.90 11.74 -0.05
CA ALA A 350 25.20 12.33 0.29
C ALA A 350 25.82 13.08 -0.89
N GLU A 351 25.68 12.55 -2.11
CA GLU A 351 26.16 13.22 -3.33
C GLU A 351 25.35 14.47 -3.65
N ASN A 352 24.03 14.40 -3.48
CA ASN A 352 23.17 15.57 -3.69
C ASN A 352 23.46 16.68 -2.67
N LEU A 353 23.71 16.33 -1.41
CA LEU A 353 24.18 17.29 -0.41
C LEU A 353 25.50 17.93 -0.83
N GLN A 354 26.46 17.13 -1.26
CA GLN A 354 27.78 17.63 -1.69
C GLN A 354 27.67 18.52 -2.95
N LYS A 355 26.89 18.11 -3.95
CA LYS A 355 26.66 18.91 -5.19
C LYS A 355 26.02 20.26 -4.89
N ASN A 356 25.16 20.32 -3.87
CA ASN A 356 24.48 21.55 -3.45
C ASN A 356 25.31 22.37 -2.41
N GLY A 357 26.57 21.99 -2.16
CA GLY A 357 27.41 22.68 -1.18
C GLY A 357 26.99 22.51 0.28
N GLY A 358 26.15 21.50 0.56
CA GLY A 358 25.70 21.15 1.90
C GLY A 358 26.64 20.15 2.58
N PHE A 359 26.83 20.29 3.88
CA PHE A 359 27.58 19.35 4.71
C PHE A 359 26.93 19.15 6.07
N VAL A 360 27.12 17.96 6.64
CA VAL A 360 26.66 17.62 8.00
C VAL A 360 27.69 18.16 9.00
N LEU A 361 27.22 18.83 10.05
CA LEU A 361 28.10 19.38 11.08
C LEU A 361 29.01 18.29 11.67
N GLY A 362 30.32 18.53 11.68
CA GLY A 362 31.33 17.64 12.25
C GLY A 362 31.71 16.45 11.39
N ILE A 363 31.18 16.31 10.16
CA ILE A 363 31.48 15.21 9.25
C ILE A 363 32.00 15.73 7.91
N ARG A 364 33.08 15.13 7.40
CA ARG A 364 33.63 15.50 6.10
C ARG A 364 32.66 15.15 4.96
N PRO A 365 32.46 16.05 3.95
CA PRO A 365 31.64 15.75 2.79
C PRO A 365 32.16 14.52 2.00
N GLY A 366 31.26 13.81 1.35
CA GLY A 366 31.56 12.62 0.56
C GLY A 366 31.26 11.31 1.28
N LYS A 367 32.10 10.28 1.13
CA LYS A 367 31.93 8.95 1.68
C LYS A 367 31.67 8.90 3.22
N PRO A 368 32.38 9.67 4.08
CA PRO A 368 32.08 9.70 5.51
C PRO A 368 30.66 10.18 5.83
N THR A 369 30.12 11.12 5.05
CA THR A 369 28.74 11.59 5.18
C THR A 369 27.75 10.49 4.79
N GLN A 370 28.04 9.76 3.71
CA GLN A 370 27.22 8.62 3.28
C GLN A 370 27.18 7.52 4.35
N ASP A 371 28.33 7.14 4.91
CA ASP A 371 28.43 6.12 5.96
C ASP A 371 27.70 6.54 7.25
N TYR A 372 27.73 7.82 7.58
CA TYR A 372 26.98 8.36 8.72
C TYR A 372 25.48 8.29 8.46
N LEU A 373 25.01 8.78 7.30
CA LEU A 373 23.59 8.75 6.93
C LEU A 373 23.07 7.31 6.91
N ASN A 374 23.81 6.37 6.31
CA ASN A 374 23.43 4.96 6.30
C ASN A 374 23.26 4.39 7.71
N ARG A 375 24.20 4.66 8.62
CA ARG A 375 24.08 4.23 10.03
C ARG A 375 22.86 4.81 10.72
N VAL A 376 22.56 6.07 10.47
CA VAL A 376 21.36 6.72 11.03
C VAL A 376 20.09 6.11 10.47
N ILE A 377 20.03 5.90 9.14
CA ILE A 377 18.91 5.30 8.45
C ILE A 377 18.63 3.89 8.99
N VAL A 378 19.64 3.02 9.06
CA VAL A 378 19.48 1.64 9.57
C VAL A 378 18.92 1.64 11.00
N ARG A 379 19.42 2.54 11.88
CA ARG A 379 18.92 2.64 13.27
C ARG A 379 17.48 3.12 13.35
N ILE A 380 17.11 4.08 12.53
CA ILE A 380 15.74 4.61 12.48
C ILE A 380 14.80 3.56 11.90
N THR A 381 15.24 2.88 10.83
CA THR A 381 14.47 1.81 10.18
C THR A 381 14.18 0.65 11.12
N LEU A 382 15.09 0.32 12.04
CA LEU A 382 14.84 -0.72 13.05
C LEU A 382 13.61 -0.39 13.90
N GLY A 383 13.51 0.84 14.39
CA GLY A 383 12.34 1.30 15.15
C GLY A 383 11.07 1.30 14.32
N GLY A 384 11.15 1.78 13.06
CA GLY A 384 10.04 1.77 12.12
C GLY A 384 9.57 0.36 11.74
N ALA A 385 10.51 -0.56 11.50
CA ALA A 385 10.23 -1.95 11.12
C ALA A 385 9.56 -2.73 12.27
N LEU A 386 10.06 -2.59 13.50
CA LEU A 386 9.44 -3.22 14.67
C LEU A 386 8.04 -2.65 14.91
N PHE A 387 7.85 -1.36 14.74
CA PHE A 387 6.54 -0.73 14.87
C PHE A 387 5.55 -1.26 13.80
N LEU A 388 5.93 -1.27 12.52
CA LEU A 388 5.09 -1.80 11.44
C LEU A 388 4.78 -3.28 11.65
N GLY A 389 5.77 -4.08 12.06
CA GLY A 389 5.57 -5.49 12.39
C GLY A 389 4.59 -5.68 13.55
N THR A 390 4.73 -4.90 14.62
CA THR A 390 3.81 -4.95 15.77
C THR A 390 2.37 -4.59 15.35
N ILE A 391 2.20 -3.54 14.54
CA ILE A 391 0.86 -3.17 14.03
C ILE A 391 0.30 -4.26 13.12
N ALA A 392 1.15 -4.89 12.30
CA ALA A 392 0.71 -5.97 11.41
C ALA A 392 0.12 -7.17 12.18
N ILE A 393 0.65 -7.50 13.37
CA ILE A 393 0.16 -8.60 14.22
C ILE A 393 -0.89 -8.18 15.24
N MET A 394 -1.16 -6.86 15.39
CA MET A 394 -2.17 -6.35 16.33
C MET A 394 -3.57 -6.95 16.12
N PRO A 395 -4.04 -7.20 14.88
CA PRO A 395 -5.31 -7.86 14.65
C PRO A 395 -5.43 -9.20 15.37
N TYR A 396 -4.39 -10.01 15.27
CA TYR A 396 -4.33 -11.32 15.92
C TYR A 396 -4.33 -11.21 17.46
N ILE A 397 -3.53 -10.27 17.98
CA ILE A 397 -3.51 -10.02 19.43
C ILE A 397 -4.88 -9.53 19.92
N ALA A 398 -5.55 -8.67 19.16
CA ALA A 398 -6.87 -8.16 19.48
C ALA A 398 -7.93 -9.28 19.44
N SER A 399 -7.88 -10.20 18.47
CA SER A 399 -8.81 -11.34 18.40
C SER A 399 -8.64 -12.32 19.56
N LEU A 400 -7.41 -12.54 20.03
CA LEU A 400 -7.13 -13.36 21.21
C LEU A 400 -7.70 -12.78 22.53
N ILE A 401 -7.80 -11.43 22.60
CA ILE A 401 -8.29 -10.75 23.82
C ILE A 401 -9.82 -10.62 23.80
N THR A 402 -10.42 -10.45 22.62
CA THR A 402 -11.84 -10.06 22.48
C THR A 402 -12.74 -11.22 22.05
N ASP A 403 -12.18 -12.37 21.66
CA ASP A 403 -12.90 -13.53 21.07
C ASP A 403 -13.76 -13.16 19.83
N VAL A 404 -13.55 -12.01 19.22
CA VAL A 404 -14.30 -11.53 18.04
C VAL A 404 -13.42 -11.62 16.82
N GLN A 405 -13.63 -12.63 15.98
CA GLN A 405 -12.84 -12.89 14.77
C GLN A 405 -12.99 -11.79 13.70
N ALA A 406 -14.14 -11.13 13.60
CA ALA A 406 -14.37 -10.02 12.69
C ALA A 406 -13.39 -8.84 12.89
N ILE A 407 -12.76 -8.75 14.05
CA ILE A 407 -11.81 -7.69 14.43
C ILE A 407 -10.43 -7.91 13.80
N SER A 408 -10.01 -9.14 13.57
CA SER A 408 -8.69 -9.46 13.05
C SER A 408 -8.46 -8.85 11.65
N LEU A 409 -9.48 -8.86 10.82
CA LEU A 409 -9.44 -8.32 9.46
C LEU A 409 -9.44 -6.77 9.41
N SER A 410 -10.02 -6.13 10.44
CA SER A 410 -10.25 -4.68 10.45
C SER A 410 -9.00 -3.85 10.71
N SER A 411 -8.07 -4.31 11.55
CA SER A 411 -6.91 -3.49 11.97
C SER A 411 -5.88 -3.29 10.85
N THR A 412 -5.66 -4.30 10.00
CA THR A 412 -4.79 -4.17 8.82
C THR A 412 -5.39 -3.20 7.81
N SER A 413 -6.70 -3.27 7.62
CA SER A 413 -7.44 -2.34 6.76
C SER A 413 -7.35 -0.90 7.28
N LEU A 414 -7.48 -0.70 8.60
CA LEU A 414 -7.30 0.60 9.24
C LEU A 414 -5.90 1.17 9.01
N LEU A 415 -4.86 0.33 9.11
CA LEU A 415 -3.48 0.75 8.89
C LEU A 415 -3.27 1.22 7.45
N ILE A 416 -3.76 0.46 6.47
CA ILE A 416 -3.67 0.85 5.05
C ILE A 416 -4.47 2.13 4.82
N MET A 417 -5.68 2.21 5.34
CA MET A 417 -6.57 3.37 5.19
C MET A 417 -5.93 4.65 5.76
N VAL A 418 -5.41 4.61 6.97
CA VAL A 418 -4.76 5.77 7.62
C VAL A 418 -3.47 6.16 6.88
N GLY A 419 -2.65 5.17 6.49
CA GLY A 419 -1.39 5.42 5.79
C GLY A 419 -1.60 6.08 4.43
N VAL A 420 -2.49 5.54 3.61
CA VAL A 420 -2.81 6.11 2.29
C VAL A 420 -3.47 7.49 2.43
N GLY A 421 -4.39 7.64 3.41
CA GLY A 421 -5.01 8.93 3.70
C GLY A 421 -3.99 10.01 4.05
N LEU A 422 -3.04 9.71 4.96
CA LEU A 422 -1.97 10.64 5.34
C LEU A 422 -1.04 10.97 4.16
N ASP A 423 -0.64 9.98 3.37
CA ASP A 423 0.23 10.23 2.22
C ASP A 423 -0.45 11.09 1.15
N THR A 424 -1.76 10.88 0.92
CA THR A 424 -2.55 11.69 -0.01
C THR A 424 -2.71 13.13 0.49
N LEU A 425 -2.98 13.32 1.80
CA LEU A 425 -3.06 14.65 2.41
C LEU A 425 -1.74 15.41 2.32
N ARG A 426 -0.60 14.74 2.56
CA ARG A 426 0.74 15.35 2.41
C ARG A 426 1.03 15.77 0.98
N GLN A 427 0.64 14.97 0.00
CA GLN A 427 0.81 15.35 -1.40
C GLN A 427 -0.05 16.56 -1.75
N LEU A 428 -1.26 16.64 -1.22
CA LEU A 428 -2.15 17.78 -1.37
C LEU A 428 -1.56 19.04 -0.72
N GLU A 429 -1.04 18.95 0.51
CA GLU A 429 -0.33 20.05 1.18
C GLU A 429 0.89 20.52 0.38
N ALA A 430 1.69 19.59 -0.16
CA ALA A 430 2.85 19.92 -0.98
C ALA A 430 2.44 20.69 -2.25
N GLN A 431 1.36 20.30 -2.92
CA GLN A 431 0.84 21.01 -4.10
C GLN A 431 0.29 22.40 -3.74
N LEU A 432 -0.35 22.54 -2.57
CA LEU A 432 -0.80 23.85 -2.07
C LEU A 432 0.37 24.78 -1.78
N MET A 433 1.43 24.28 -1.12
CA MET A 433 2.60 25.09 -0.80
C MET A 433 3.33 25.58 -2.06
N MET A 434 3.49 24.73 -3.07
CA MET A 434 4.13 25.12 -4.33
C MET A 434 3.40 26.29 -5.02
N ARG A 435 2.09 26.31 -4.98
CA ARG A 435 1.28 27.39 -5.59
C ARG A 435 1.27 28.69 -4.81
N ASN A 436 1.31 28.64 -3.49
CA ASN A 436 1.44 29.86 -2.70
C ASN A 436 2.76 30.59 -2.99
N TYR A 437 3.82 29.87 -3.40
CA TYR A 437 5.09 30.47 -3.82
C TYR A 437 4.99 31.14 -5.23
N GLU A 438 4.23 30.56 -6.16
CA GLU A 438 4.03 31.15 -7.49
C GLU A 438 3.18 32.44 -7.44
N GLY A 439 2.28 32.57 -6.47
CA GLY A 439 1.50 33.79 -6.24
C GLY A 439 2.32 34.98 -5.73
N PHE A 440 3.52 34.74 -5.17
CA PHE A 440 4.44 35.80 -4.72
C PHE A 440 5.37 36.32 -5.83
N LEU A 441 5.43 35.64 -6.99
CA LEU A 441 6.29 35.99 -8.13
C LEU A 441 5.53 36.70 -9.27
N ARG A 442 4.24 36.90 -9.10
CA ARG A 442 3.40 37.78 -9.94
C ARG A 442 3.05 39.02 -9.11
#